data_460c451ad4fc11c08e50d73749eff45a
#
_entry.id   460c451ad4fc11c08e50d73749eff45a
#
_cell.length_a   1.000
_cell.length_b   1.000
_cell.length_c   1.000
_cell.angle_alpha   90.00
_cell.angle_beta   90.00
_cell.angle_gamma   90.00
#
_symmetry.space_group_name_H-M   'P 1'
#
loop_
_entity.id
_entity.type
_entity.pdbx_description
1 polymer ?
#
loop_
_entity_poly.entity_id
_entity_poly.type
_entity_poly.pdbx_seq_one_letter_code
_entity_poly.pdbx_strand_id
1 'polypeptide(L)'
;MPFPKDFLWGGATAANQCEGGWNEGGKGLAASDVQTAGSLTEPRYATYIDKDGNPGKVMVFQPLPEGAHRAVLPGYYYPYHEAIDFYHHYKEDIALFAEMGFKMLRMSIAWTRIYPNGVEETPNQAGLDFYRNVFLELKKYGIEPLVTIQHYDVPLYLEETFGGWKNRRLIELFDRYTETIFREYKGLVKYWLTFNEINCPIMIKDLLPGYPAENIRQDFQLLHHQYVASARAVKRAHEIDPENVVGCMIGGGPSTYPLTCDPKDVLLVQEKLQEGIYYTADVMAKGAYPYFAPKIWKSTA
;
A
#
# COMPACT_ATOMS: atom_id res chain seq x y z
N MET A 1 -20.65 26.33 3.13
CA MET A 1 -21.66 25.63 2.31
C MET A 1 -21.83 24.23 2.88
N PRO A 2 -23.04 23.67 2.98
CA PRO A 2 -23.21 22.28 3.39
C PRO A 2 -22.65 21.35 2.31
N PHE A 3 -22.27 20.14 2.72
CA PHE A 3 -21.89 19.08 1.76
C PHE A 3 -23.08 18.73 0.86
N PRO A 4 -22.82 18.24 -0.37
CA PRO A 4 -23.87 17.70 -1.24
C PRO A 4 -24.70 16.63 -0.52
N LYS A 5 -25.98 16.48 -0.87
CA LYS A 5 -26.85 15.48 -0.24
C LYS A 5 -26.42 14.03 -0.53
N ASP A 6 -25.75 13.83 -1.65
CA ASP A 6 -25.20 12.57 -2.15
C ASP A 6 -23.73 12.35 -1.77
N PHE A 7 -23.19 13.17 -0.86
CA PHE A 7 -21.82 12.99 -0.36
C PHE A 7 -21.68 11.68 0.42
N LEU A 8 -20.69 10.88 0.02
CA LEU A 8 -20.47 9.55 0.60
C LEU A 8 -19.59 9.62 1.85
N TRP A 9 -20.23 9.74 2.99
CA TRP A 9 -19.55 9.66 4.30
C TRP A 9 -19.13 8.23 4.62
N GLY A 10 -17.97 8.04 5.26
CA GLY A 10 -17.49 6.72 5.61
C GLY A 10 -16.19 6.72 6.37
N GLY A 11 -15.54 5.58 6.40
CA GLY A 11 -14.27 5.34 7.08
C GLY A 11 -13.31 4.54 6.23
N ALA A 12 -12.13 4.26 6.80
CA ALA A 12 -11.05 3.56 6.12
C ALA A 12 -10.44 2.46 7.00
N THR A 13 -10.13 1.33 6.37
CA THR A 13 -9.35 0.22 6.90
C THR A 13 -8.27 -0.18 5.90
N ALA A 14 -7.36 -1.07 6.30
CA ALA A 14 -6.43 -1.74 5.40
C ALA A 14 -6.35 -3.23 5.75
N ALA A 15 -6.18 -4.08 4.75
CA ALA A 15 -6.19 -5.53 4.89
C ALA A 15 -5.24 -6.00 6.00
N ASN A 16 -3.97 -5.62 5.92
CA ASN A 16 -2.96 -5.98 6.92
C ASN A 16 -3.25 -5.46 8.33
N GLN A 17 -4.09 -4.43 8.48
CA GLN A 17 -4.38 -3.81 9.77
C GLN A 17 -5.62 -4.40 10.45
N CYS A 18 -6.52 -5.02 9.68
CA CYS A 18 -7.81 -5.45 10.21
C CYS A 18 -8.17 -6.91 9.95
N GLU A 19 -7.65 -7.54 8.88
CA GLU A 19 -8.18 -8.83 8.44
C GLU A 19 -7.88 -9.98 9.40
N GLY A 20 -6.65 -10.14 9.87
CA GLY A 20 -6.26 -11.39 10.51
C GLY A 20 -6.24 -12.56 9.51
N GLY A 21 -6.48 -13.80 9.98
CA GLY A 21 -6.51 -14.98 9.10
C GLY A 21 -5.27 -15.11 8.21
N TRP A 22 -4.10 -14.81 8.77
CA TRP A 22 -2.83 -14.60 8.04
C TRP A 22 -2.33 -15.81 7.26
N ASN A 23 -2.69 -17.02 7.68
CA ASN A 23 -2.32 -18.30 7.08
C ASN A 23 -3.54 -19.10 6.61
N GLU A 24 -4.70 -18.46 6.47
CA GLU A 24 -5.95 -19.10 6.07
C GLU A 24 -6.32 -18.81 4.62
N GLY A 25 -7.16 -19.68 4.05
CA GLY A 25 -7.63 -19.54 2.68
C GLY A 25 -6.51 -19.51 1.64
N GLY A 26 -5.33 -20.07 1.94
CA GLY A 26 -4.20 -20.09 1.02
C GLY A 26 -3.46 -18.75 0.89
N LYS A 27 -3.65 -17.81 1.83
CA LYS A 27 -2.92 -16.54 1.87
C LYS A 27 -1.42 -16.79 2.00
N GLY A 28 -0.61 -16.09 1.21
CA GLY A 28 0.84 -16.02 1.36
C GLY A 28 1.29 -14.97 2.37
N LEU A 29 2.58 -14.98 2.69
CA LEU A 29 3.16 -14.02 3.61
C LEU A 29 3.39 -12.65 2.96
N ALA A 30 3.07 -11.59 3.71
CA ALA A 30 3.52 -10.23 3.47
C ALA A 30 4.56 -9.81 4.53
N ALA A 31 5.25 -8.70 4.30
CA ALA A 31 6.23 -8.21 5.27
C ALA A 31 5.61 -7.89 6.65
N SER A 32 4.33 -7.52 6.71
CA SER A 32 3.59 -7.30 7.95
C SER A 32 3.46 -8.58 8.79
N ASP A 33 3.29 -9.73 8.16
CA ASP A 33 3.06 -11.00 8.86
C ASP A 33 4.28 -11.50 9.67
N VAL A 34 5.45 -10.93 9.45
CA VAL A 34 6.70 -11.24 10.17
C VAL A 34 7.15 -10.11 11.09
N GLN A 35 6.26 -9.15 11.39
CA GLN A 35 6.53 -8.03 12.28
C GLN A 35 5.89 -8.24 13.65
N THR A 36 6.72 -8.20 14.68
CA THR A 36 6.27 -8.34 16.06
C THR A 36 5.50 -7.11 16.53
N ALA A 37 4.78 -7.25 17.63
CA ALA A 37 4.26 -6.11 18.36
C ALA A 37 5.40 -5.21 18.84
N GLY A 38 5.09 -3.93 19.02
CA GLY A 38 5.92 -2.97 19.73
C GLY A 38 5.18 -2.39 20.94
N SER A 39 5.90 -1.61 21.74
CA SER A 39 5.34 -0.84 22.86
C SER A 39 6.00 0.54 22.92
N LEU A 40 5.69 1.32 23.96
CA LEU A 40 6.37 2.61 24.19
C LEU A 40 7.87 2.46 24.44
N THR A 41 8.32 1.28 24.93
CA THR A 41 9.71 1.03 25.31
C THR A 41 10.41 0.00 24.42
N GLU A 42 9.65 -0.75 23.65
CA GLU A 42 10.17 -1.79 22.76
C GLU A 42 9.78 -1.50 21.32
N PRO A 43 10.74 -1.39 20.37
CA PRO A 43 10.43 -1.20 18.96
C PRO A 43 9.79 -2.46 18.36
N ARG A 44 9.19 -2.32 17.19
CA ARG A 44 8.78 -3.47 16.36
C ARG A 44 10.02 -4.09 15.71
N TYR A 45 10.01 -5.41 15.62
CA TYR A 45 11.06 -6.19 14.98
C TYR A 45 10.49 -6.98 13.81
N ALA A 46 11.30 -7.16 12.77
CA ALA A 46 11.10 -8.18 11.75
C ALA A 46 11.89 -9.43 12.17
N THR A 47 11.24 -10.58 12.22
CA THR A 47 11.87 -11.86 12.55
C THR A 47 12.39 -12.56 11.30
N TYR A 48 13.50 -13.29 11.44
CA TYR A 48 14.18 -13.94 10.32
C TYR A 48 14.88 -15.23 10.76
N ILE A 49 15.28 -16.03 9.78
CA ILE A 49 16.24 -17.11 9.92
C ILE A 49 17.48 -16.71 9.11
N ASP A 50 18.66 -16.82 9.72
CA ASP A 50 19.93 -16.52 9.06
C ASP A 50 20.36 -17.65 8.10
N LYS A 51 21.45 -17.44 7.38
CA LYS A 51 22.01 -18.42 6.42
C LYS A 51 22.43 -19.75 7.08
N ASP A 52 22.68 -19.75 8.38
CA ASP A 52 23.10 -20.90 9.15
C ASP A 52 21.94 -21.61 9.86
N GLY A 53 20.70 -21.12 9.64
CA GLY A 53 19.46 -21.67 10.21
C GLY A 53 19.11 -21.15 11.60
N ASN A 54 19.81 -20.12 12.10
CA ASN A 54 19.53 -19.58 13.43
C ASN A 54 18.44 -18.51 13.36
N PRO A 55 17.49 -18.49 14.33
CA PRO A 55 16.47 -17.45 14.41
C PRO A 55 17.06 -16.14 14.91
N GLY A 56 16.57 -15.03 14.36
CA GLY A 56 16.97 -13.69 14.76
C GLY A 56 15.87 -12.65 14.58
N LYS A 57 16.13 -11.42 15.00
CA LYS A 57 15.26 -10.27 14.78
C LYS A 57 16.06 -8.99 14.54
N VAL A 58 15.56 -8.12 13.68
CA VAL A 58 16.08 -6.75 13.45
C VAL A 58 14.95 -5.76 13.62
N MET A 59 15.24 -4.52 13.95
CA MET A 59 14.19 -3.48 13.95
C MET A 59 13.58 -3.36 12.57
N VAL A 60 12.28 -3.12 12.52
CA VAL A 60 11.58 -2.84 11.25
C VAL A 60 12.28 -1.67 10.54
N PHE A 61 12.44 -1.77 9.23
CA PHE A 61 13.21 -0.88 8.34
C PHE A 61 14.74 -1.04 8.38
N GLN A 62 15.30 -1.89 9.25
CA GLN A 62 16.70 -2.24 9.14
C GLN A 62 16.91 -3.39 8.15
N PRO A 63 18.05 -3.41 7.43
CA PRO A 63 18.38 -4.51 6.54
C PRO A 63 18.56 -5.82 7.32
N LEU A 64 18.14 -6.92 6.69
CA LEU A 64 18.46 -8.26 7.22
C LEU A 64 19.95 -8.54 7.10
N PRO A 65 20.52 -9.44 7.95
CA PRO A 65 21.82 -10.01 7.70
C PRO A 65 21.91 -10.68 6.32
N GLU A 66 23.10 -10.70 5.75
CA GLU A 66 23.33 -11.31 4.43
C GLU A 66 22.94 -12.80 4.43
N GLY A 67 22.13 -13.19 3.44
CA GLY A 67 21.63 -14.55 3.28
C GLY A 67 20.49 -14.93 4.25
N ALA A 68 20.03 -14.01 5.09
CA ALA A 68 18.85 -14.25 5.94
C ALA A 68 17.55 -14.06 5.16
N HIS A 69 16.50 -14.76 5.56
CA HIS A 69 15.15 -14.62 5.05
C HIS A 69 14.14 -14.39 6.19
N ARG A 70 13.12 -13.59 5.95
CA ARG A 70 12.09 -13.32 6.94
C ARG A 70 11.27 -14.57 7.23
N ALA A 71 10.94 -14.79 8.50
CA ALA A 71 10.18 -15.94 8.94
C ALA A 71 9.34 -15.64 10.17
N VAL A 72 8.18 -16.29 10.28
CA VAL A 72 7.40 -16.34 11.51
C VAL A 72 8.09 -17.29 12.49
N LEU A 73 8.45 -16.81 13.67
CA LEU A 73 9.17 -17.57 14.69
C LEU A 73 8.27 -17.84 15.90
N PRO A 74 8.41 -19.00 16.55
CA PRO A 74 7.68 -19.27 17.78
C PRO A 74 8.10 -18.34 18.92
N GLY A 75 7.17 -18.06 19.83
CA GLY A 75 7.44 -17.23 21.01
C GLY A 75 7.35 -15.73 20.80
N TYR A 76 7.00 -15.28 19.60
CA TYR A 76 6.70 -13.88 19.30
C TYR A 76 5.21 -13.67 19.05
N TYR A 77 4.70 -12.51 19.45
CA TYR A 77 3.36 -12.06 19.11
C TYR A 77 3.39 -11.18 17.87
N TYR A 78 2.61 -11.56 16.85
CA TYR A 78 2.47 -10.86 15.57
C TYR A 78 1.07 -10.26 15.49
N PRO A 79 0.88 -8.97 15.75
CA PRO A 79 -0.46 -8.38 15.85
C PRO A 79 -1.27 -8.46 14.56
N TYR A 80 -0.61 -8.53 13.43
CA TYR A 80 -1.27 -8.63 12.12
C TYR A 80 -1.87 -10.02 11.84
N HIS A 81 -1.46 -11.07 12.61
CA HIS A 81 -2.01 -12.41 12.45
C HIS A 81 -3.48 -12.51 12.90
N GLU A 82 -3.84 -11.73 13.89
CA GLU A 82 -5.17 -11.69 14.48
C GLU A 82 -5.90 -10.38 14.11
N ALA A 83 -5.23 -9.24 14.32
CA ALA A 83 -5.79 -7.90 14.11
C ALA A 83 -7.13 -7.75 14.84
N ILE A 84 -8.22 -7.40 14.12
CA ILE A 84 -9.59 -7.43 14.64
C ILE A 84 -10.37 -8.62 14.07
N ASP A 85 -9.69 -9.52 13.39
CA ASP A 85 -10.24 -10.73 12.78
C ASP A 85 -11.41 -10.45 11.80
N PHE A 86 -11.26 -9.39 11.02
CA PHE A 86 -12.26 -9.02 10.00
C PHE A 86 -12.47 -10.16 8.98
N TYR A 87 -11.48 -11.03 8.78
CA TYR A 87 -11.60 -12.19 7.89
C TYR A 87 -12.77 -13.08 8.26
N HIS A 88 -13.02 -13.31 9.56
CA HIS A 88 -14.12 -14.11 10.05
C HIS A 88 -15.36 -13.27 10.40
N HIS A 89 -15.17 -12.01 10.84
CA HIS A 89 -16.23 -11.17 11.41
C HIS A 89 -16.72 -10.04 10.47
N TYR A 90 -16.33 -10.05 9.18
CA TYR A 90 -16.68 -8.95 8.26
C TYR A 90 -18.19 -8.67 8.16
N LYS A 91 -19.06 -9.65 8.38
CA LYS A 91 -20.51 -9.45 8.31
C LYS A 91 -21.02 -8.61 9.47
N GLU A 92 -20.56 -8.93 10.66
CA GLU A 92 -20.86 -8.20 11.88
C GLU A 92 -20.29 -6.79 11.83
N ASP A 93 -19.03 -6.66 11.42
CA ASP A 93 -18.36 -5.38 11.32
C ASP A 93 -19.02 -4.46 10.28
N ILE A 94 -19.40 -5.00 9.11
CA ILE A 94 -20.12 -4.23 8.08
C ILE A 94 -21.49 -3.80 8.57
N ALA A 95 -22.20 -4.62 9.34
CA ALA A 95 -23.46 -4.23 9.97
C ALA A 95 -23.28 -3.05 10.93
N LEU A 96 -22.20 -3.05 11.73
CA LEU A 96 -21.83 -1.92 12.59
C LEU A 96 -21.49 -0.65 11.80
N PHE A 97 -20.77 -0.78 10.69
CA PHE A 97 -20.52 0.37 9.80
C PHE A 97 -21.81 0.95 9.23
N ALA A 98 -22.77 0.08 8.88
CA ALA A 98 -24.08 0.53 8.41
C ALA A 98 -24.88 1.26 9.52
N GLU A 99 -24.84 0.76 10.76
CA GLU A 99 -25.42 1.41 11.93
C GLU A 99 -24.80 2.79 12.19
N MET A 100 -23.46 2.93 12.00
CA MET A 100 -22.74 4.20 12.06
C MET A 100 -23.12 5.17 10.94
N GLY A 101 -23.87 4.73 9.93
CA GLY A 101 -24.33 5.55 8.81
C GLY A 101 -23.34 5.64 7.64
N PHE A 102 -22.38 4.74 7.54
CA PHE A 102 -21.44 4.72 6.41
C PHE A 102 -22.17 4.57 5.08
N LYS A 103 -21.70 5.32 4.08
CA LYS A 103 -22.09 5.24 2.67
C LYS A 103 -20.93 4.80 1.79
N MET A 104 -19.71 4.87 2.31
CA MET A 104 -18.51 4.38 1.66
C MET A 104 -17.59 3.74 2.69
N LEU A 105 -17.00 2.59 2.36
CA LEU A 105 -15.90 2.00 3.11
C LEU A 105 -14.66 1.95 2.22
N ARG A 106 -13.60 2.67 2.62
CA ARG A 106 -12.29 2.45 2.05
C ARG A 106 -11.66 1.23 2.72
N MET A 107 -11.22 0.28 1.91
CA MET A 107 -10.51 -0.92 2.35
C MET A 107 -9.40 -1.27 1.36
N SER A 108 -8.55 -2.23 1.67
CA SER A 108 -7.60 -2.76 0.69
C SER A 108 -7.81 -4.24 0.43
N ILE A 109 -7.27 -4.72 -0.70
CA ILE A 109 -7.14 -6.15 -1.00
C ILE A 109 -5.70 -6.56 -0.70
N ALA A 110 -5.50 -7.61 0.12
CA ALA A 110 -4.18 -8.21 0.29
C ALA A 110 -3.78 -8.94 -0.98
N TRP A 111 -2.73 -8.46 -1.65
CA TRP A 111 -2.20 -9.13 -2.86
C TRP A 111 -1.89 -10.60 -2.60
N THR A 112 -1.38 -10.91 -1.40
CA THR A 112 -1.04 -12.25 -0.94
C THR A 112 -2.23 -13.20 -0.78
N ARG A 113 -3.47 -12.70 -0.70
CA ARG A 113 -4.67 -13.56 -0.77
C ARG A 113 -5.03 -13.95 -2.18
N ILE A 114 -4.71 -13.10 -3.16
CA ILE A 114 -5.05 -13.33 -4.57
C ILE A 114 -3.92 -14.10 -5.28
N TYR A 115 -2.67 -13.72 -5.03
CA TYR A 115 -1.46 -14.37 -5.52
C TYR A 115 -0.48 -14.53 -4.35
N PRO A 116 -0.46 -15.69 -3.67
CA PRO A 116 0.28 -15.89 -2.42
C PRO A 116 1.75 -15.51 -2.47
N ASN A 117 2.45 -15.82 -3.55
CA ASN A 117 3.84 -15.43 -3.81
C ASN A 117 3.95 -14.31 -4.87
N GLY A 118 2.85 -13.91 -5.49
CA GLY A 118 2.82 -12.89 -6.54
C GLY A 118 3.26 -13.38 -7.94
N VAL A 119 3.66 -14.63 -8.11
CA VAL A 119 4.19 -15.20 -9.35
C VAL A 119 3.34 -16.32 -9.94
N GLU A 120 2.32 -16.78 -9.24
CA GLU A 120 1.44 -17.85 -9.67
C GLU A 120 0.78 -17.52 -11.02
N GLU A 121 0.53 -18.54 -11.84
CA GLU A 121 -0.17 -18.39 -13.12
C GLU A 121 -1.67 -18.21 -12.94
N THR A 122 -2.23 -18.79 -11.90
CA THR A 122 -3.66 -18.72 -11.56
C THR A 122 -3.86 -18.09 -10.18
N PRO A 123 -4.90 -17.25 -10.01
CA PRO A 123 -5.20 -16.66 -8.73
C PRO A 123 -5.74 -17.70 -7.74
N ASN A 124 -5.58 -17.43 -6.46
CA ASN A 124 -6.17 -18.18 -5.37
C ASN A 124 -7.67 -17.89 -5.27
N GLN A 125 -8.49 -18.88 -5.60
CA GLN A 125 -9.95 -18.74 -5.65
C GLN A 125 -10.54 -18.39 -4.27
N ALA A 126 -10.02 -18.96 -3.18
CA ALA A 126 -10.52 -18.66 -1.83
C ALA A 126 -10.33 -17.17 -1.46
N GLY A 127 -9.22 -16.56 -1.90
CA GLY A 127 -9.01 -15.13 -1.72
C GLY A 127 -9.97 -14.28 -2.55
N LEU A 128 -10.22 -14.67 -3.80
CA LEU A 128 -11.20 -14.00 -4.65
C LEU A 128 -12.61 -14.08 -4.06
N ASP A 129 -13.01 -15.25 -3.59
CA ASP A 129 -14.34 -15.48 -3.01
C ASP A 129 -14.53 -14.70 -1.70
N PHE A 130 -13.49 -14.59 -0.87
CA PHE A 130 -13.54 -13.80 0.35
C PHE A 130 -13.90 -12.34 0.06
N TYR A 131 -13.16 -11.66 -0.81
CA TYR A 131 -13.45 -10.26 -1.14
C TYR A 131 -14.77 -10.09 -1.88
N ARG A 132 -15.15 -11.03 -2.74
CA ARG A 132 -16.48 -11.02 -3.36
C ARG A 132 -17.58 -11.02 -2.31
N ASN A 133 -17.47 -11.86 -1.29
CA ASN A 133 -18.44 -11.93 -0.21
C ASN A 133 -18.46 -10.63 0.62
N VAL A 134 -17.31 -10.03 0.88
CA VAL A 134 -17.22 -8.73 1.57
C VAL A 134 -17.91 -7.63 0.74
N PHE A 135 -17.69 -7.56 -0.59
CA PHE A 135 -18.33 -6.54 -1.42
C PHE A 135 -19.84 -6.76 -1.56
N LEU A 136 -20.30 -8.01 -1.61
CA LEU A 136 -21.73 -8.32 -1.59
C LEU A 136 -22.37 -7.92 -0.26
N GLU A 137 -21.69 -8.12 0.86
CA GLU A 137 -22.21 -7.69 2.16
C GLU A 137 -22.26 -6.17 2.26
N LEU A 138 -21.24 -5.43 1.82
CA LEU A 138 -21.29 -3.97 1.73
C LEU A 138 -22.46 -3.47 0.89
N LYS A 139 -22.69 -4.09 -0.27
CA LYS A 139 -23.77 -3.74 -1.19
C LYS A 139 -25.15 -3.94 -0.56
N LYS A 140 -25.32 -4.97 0.25
CA LYS A 140 -26.57 -5.25 0.99
C LYS A 140 -26.97 -4.07 1.89
N TYR A 141 -26.00 -3.35 2.45
CA TYR A 141 -26.24 -2.17 3.30
C TYR A 141 -26.16 -0.84 2.53
N GLY A 142 -25.96 -0.87 1.21
CA GLY A 142 -25.79 0.35 0.41
C GLY A 142 -24.51 1.12 0.73
N ILE A 143 -23.45 0.41 1.12
CA ILE A 143 -22.12 0.96 1.36
C ILE A 143 -21.27 0.70 0.13
N GLU A 144 -20.77 1.77 -0.51
CA GLU A 144 -19.89 1.67 -1.67
C GLU A 144 -18.45 1.32 -1.23
N PRO A 145 -17.82 0.30 -1.83
CA PRO A 145 -16.42 0.02 -1.59
C PRO A 145 -15.53 1.00 -2.36
N LEU A 146 -14.53 1.58 -1.68
CA LEU A 146 -13.37 2.26 -2.26
C LEU A 146 -12.14 1.40 -2.01
N VAL A 147 -11.66 0.70 -3.02
CA VAL A 147 -10.67 -0.35 -2.86
C VAL A 147 -9.25 0.15 -3.15
N THR A 148 -8.39 0.11 -2.16
CA THR A 148 -6.94 0.29 -2.34
C THR A 148 -6.34 -1.04 -2.80
N ILE A 149 -5.74 -1.03 -4.00
CA ILE A 149 -5.19 -2.23 -4.65
C ILE A 149 -3.94 -2.72 -3.91
N GLN A 150 -3.02 -1.79 -3.57
CA GLN A 150 -1.86 -2.10 -2.75
C GLN A 150 -1.75 -1.13 -1.57
N HIS A 151 -1.79 -1.70 -0.36
CA HIS A 151 -1.62 -0.95 0.90
C HIS A 151 -0.42 -1.50 1.67
N TYR A 152 0.78 -1.32 1.11
CA TYR A 152 2.09 -1.83 1.60
C TYR A 152 2.27 -3.36 1.54
N ASP A 153 1.21 -4.13 1.31
CA ASP A 153 1.22 -5.59 1.30
C ASP A 153 1.76 -6.15 -0.02
N VAL A 154 3.07 -6.14 -0.16
CA VAL A 154 3.73 -6.89 -1.24
C VAL A 154 3.95 -8.34 -0.77
N PRO A 155 3.70 -9.35 -1.61
CA PRO A 155 4.09 -10.72 -1.28
C PRO A 155 5.57 -10.79 -0.88
N LEU A 156 5.83 -11.38 0.29
CA LEU A 156 7.19 -11.44 0.85
C LEU A 156 8.18 -12.11 -0.11
N TYR A 157 7.71 -13.11 -0.85
CA TYR A 157 8.50 -13.76 -1.90
C TYR A 157 9.01 -12.77 -2.97
N LEU A 158 8.19 -11.78 -3.37
CA LEU A 158 8.61 -10.77 -4.35
C LEU A 158 9.67 -9.81 -3.77
N GLU A 159 9.56 -9.49 -2.47
CA GLU A 159 10.55 -8.66 -1.80
C GLU A 159 11.90 -9.38 -1.69
N GLU A 160 11.90 -10.64 -1.26
CA GLU A 160 13.11 -11.40 -1.03
C GLU A 160 13.77 -11.89 -2.32
N THR A 161 12.98 -12.31 -3.30
CA THR A 161 13.51 -12.88 -4.55
C THR A 161 13.90 -11.81 -5.56
N PHE A 162 13.15 -10.70 -5.63
CA PHE A 162 13.32 -9.69 -6.68
C PHE A 162 13.70 -8.31 -6.11
N GLY A 163 13.75 -8.13 -4.80
CA GLY A 163 13.96 -6.82 -4.17
C GLY A 163 12.75 -5.90 -4.23
N GLY A 164 11.55 -6.47 -4.33
CA GLY A 164 10.30 -5.74 -4.35
C GLY A 164 10.23 -4.74 -5.52
N TRP A 165 9.65 -3.57 -5.27
CA TRP A 165 9.47 -2.51 -6.27
C TRP A 165 10.76 -1.92 -6.84
N LYS A 166 11.94 -2.24 -6.29
CA LYS A 166 13.23 -1.92 -6.93
C LYS A 166 13.41 -2.65 -8.26
N ASN A 167 12.72 -3.77 -8.46
CA ASN A 167 12.76 -4.56 -9.68
C ASN A 167 11.60 -4.21 -10.62
N ARG A 168 11.92 -3.87 -11.86
CA ARG A 168 10.95 -3.53 -12.90
C ARG A 168 9.94 -4.65 -13.20
N ARG A 169 10.28 -5.91 -12.93
CA ARG A 169 9.39 -7.07 -13.10
C ARG A 169 8.08 -6.94 -12.33
N LEU A 170 8.08 -6.23 -11.21
CA LEU A 170 6.87 -6.04 -10.42
C LEU A 170 5.78 -5.27 -11.18
N ILE A 171 6.12 -4.49 -12.19
CA ILE A 171 5.12 -3.81 -13.05
C ILE A 171 4.23 -4.84 -13.75
N GLU A 172 4.80 -5.91 -14.29
CA GLU A 172 4.06 -6.94 -15.00
C GLU A 172 3.26 -7.84 -14.04
N LEU A 173 3.85 -8.16 -12.89
CA LEU A 173 3.16 -8.94 -11.87
C LEU A 173 1.98 -8.18 -11.27
N PHE A 174 2.13 -6.87 -11.07
CA PHE A 174 1.06 -6.01 -10.61
C PHE A 174 -0.02 -5.80 -11.67
N ASP A 175 0.33 -5.67 -12.96
CA ASP A 175 -0.63 -5.58 -14.08
C ASP A 175 -1.52 -6.83 -14.13
N ARG A 176 -0.94 -8.03 -13.98
CA ARG A 176 -1.70 -9.29 -13.89
C ARG A 176 -2.63 -9.33 -12.67
N TYR A 177 -2.14 -8.94 -11.50
CA TYR A 177 -2.93 -8.86 -10.28
C TYR A 177 -4.11 -7.91 -10.44
N THR A 178 -3.87 -6.71 -10.96
CA THR A 178 -4.91 -5.69 -11.17
C THR A 178 -5.92 -6.12 -12.22
N GLU A 179 -5.50 -6.74 -13.33
CA GLU A 179 -6.41 -7.30 -14.32
C GLU A 179 -7.35 -8.33 -13.70
N THR A 180 -6.83 -9.22 -12.87
CA THR A 180 -7.61 -10.25 -12.17
C THR A 180 -8.71 -9.62 -11.31
N ILE A 181 -8.35 -8.70 -10.42
CA ILE A 181 -9.34 -8.11 -9.50
C ILE A 181 -10.34 -7.19 -10.20
N PHE A 182 -9.95 -6.48 -11.27
CA PHE A 182 -10.89 -5.67 -12.05
C PHE A 182 -11.91 -6.53 -12.79
N ARG A 183 -11.51 -7.68 -13.34
CA ARG A 183 -12.43 -8.63 -13.98
C ARG A 183 -13.34 -9.30 -12.96
N GLU A 184 -12.76 -9.76 -11.86
CA GLU A 184 -13.47 -10.51 -10.82
C GLU A 184 -14.55 -9.68 -10.13
N TYR A 185 -14.26 -8.40 -9.88
CA TYR A 185 -15.16 -7.53 -9.12
C TYR A 185 -15.89 -6.50 -9.99
N LYS A 186 -15.92 -6.71 -11.30
CA LYS A 186 -16.72 -5.88 -12.22
C LYS A 186 -18.18 -5.82 -11.78
N GLY A 187 -18.71 -4.59 -11.66
CA GLY A 187 -20.08 -4.34 -11.20
C GLY A 187 -20.28 -4.46 -9.67
N LEU A 188 -19.26 -4.88 -8.93
CA LEU A 188 -19.25 -4.85 -7.45
C LEU A 188 -18.46 -3.68 -6.90
N VAL A 189 -17.34 -3.34 -7.51
CA VAL A 189 -16.46 -2.23 -7.12
C VAL A 189 -16.33 -1.26 -8.28
N LYS A 190 -16.60 0.02 -8.01
CA LYS A 190 -16.47 1.12 -8.95
C LYS A 190 -15.25 2.00 -8.65
N TYR A 191 -14.93 2.18 -7.36
CA TYR A 191 -13.92 3.13 -6.90
C TYR A 191 -12.65 2.41 -6.47
N TRP A 192 -11.51 2.80 -7.07
CA TRP A 192 -10.23 2.16 -6.87
C TRP A 192 -9.13 3.17 -6.58
N LEU A 193 -8.20 2.80 -5.69
CA LEU A 193 -6.95 3.51 -5.47
C LEU A 193 -5.80 2.55 -5.79
N THR A 194 -4.91 2.92 -6.69
CA THR A 194 -3.83 2.02 -7.12
C THR A 194 -2.85 1.70 -5.99
N PHE A 195 -2.42 2.72 -5.27
CA PHE A 195 -1.50 2.60 -4.14
C PHE A 195 -1.96 3.44 -2.96
N ASN A 196 -1.65 2.99 -1.75
CA ASN A 196 -1.68 3.82 -0.57
C ASN A 196 -0.37 4.61 -0.47
N GLU A 197 -0.48 5.92 -0.24
CA GLU A 197 0.66 6.81 0.02
C GLU A 197 1.86 6.56 -0.92
N ILE A 198 1.60 6.57 -2.22
CA ILE A 198 2.57 6.19 -3.24
C ILE A 198 3.90 6.95 -3.13
N ASN A 199 3.90 8.15 -2.53
CA ASN A 199 5.09 8.99 -2.33
C ASN A 199 5.91 8.63 -1.08
N CYS A 200 5.45 7.70 -0.22
CA CYS A 200 6.19 7.31 0.98
C CYS A 200 7.66 6.97 0.75
N PRO A 201 8.06 6.26 -0.32
CA PRO A 201 9.45 5.92 -0.53
C PRO A 201 10.40 7.12 -0.57
N ILE A 202 9.98 8.25 -1.14
CA ILE A 202 10.82 9.46 -1.19
C ILE A 202 10.70 10.35 0.04
N MET A 203 9.73 10.10 0.92
CA MET A 203 9.57 10.82 2.18
C MET A 203 10.41 10.21 3.31
N ILE A 204 10.81 8.96 3.20
CA ILE A 204 11.50 8.23 4.27
C ILE A 204 12.84 8.88 4.66
N LYS A 205 13.52 9.51 3.73
CA LYS A 205 14.76 10.29 3.97
C LYS A 205 14.57 11.41 4.99
N ASP A 206 13.36 12.01 5.04
CA ASP A 206 13.05 13.10 5.95
C ASP A 206 12.64 12.57 7.36
N LEU A 207 12.34 11.29 7.46
CA LEU A 207 11.95 10.61 8.70
C LEU A 207 13.12 9.89 9.38
N LEU A 208 14.15 9.50 8.63
CA LEU A 208 15.29 8.75 9.12
C LEU A 208 16.59 9.57 8.99
N PRO A 209 17.08 10.16 10.08
CA PRO A 209 18.36 10.88 10.08
C PRO A 209 19.50 10.00 9.55
N GLY A 210 20.31 10.53 8.63
CA GLY A 210 21.43 9.80 8.05
C GLY A 210 21.05 8.78 6.97
N TYR A 211 19.86 8.88 6.40
CA TYR A 211 19.43 8.02 5.29
C TYR A 211 20.41 8.15 4.10
N PRO A 212 20.99 7.02 3.60
CA PRO A 212 22.05 7.09 2.59
C PRO A 212 21.58 7.68 1.25
N ALA A 213 22.37 8.51 0.62
CA ALA A 213 22.04 9.14 -0.67
C ALA A 213 21.80 8.11 -1.80
N GLU A 214 22.54 7.01 -1.79
CA GLU A 214 22.35 5.91 -2.74
C GLU A 214 20.96 5.27 -2.63
N ASN A 215 20.39 5.19 -1.42
CA ASN A 215 19.04 4.70 -1.20
C ASN A 215 18.02 5.66 -1.79
N ILE A 216 18.21 6.98 -1.65
CA ILE A 216 17.32 7.99 -2.22
C ILE A 216 17.16 7.80 -3.73
N ARG A 217 18.25 7.54 -4.44
CA ARG A 217 18.20 7.27 -5.90
C ARG A 217 17.40 5.99 -6.21
N GLN A 218 17.62 4.94 -5.41
CA GLN A 218 16.87 3.69 -5.55
C GLN A 218 15.38 3.89 -5.27
N ASP A 219 15.02 4.76 -4.30
CA ASP A 219 13.63 5.06 -3.95
C ASP A 219 12.91 5.83 -5.08
N PHE A 220 13.60 6.77 -5.76
CA PHE A 220 13.05 7.40 -6.96
C PHE A 220 12.85 6.41 -8.10
N GLN A 221 13.75 5.43 -8.27
CA GLN A 221 13.60 4.37 -9.27
C GLN A 221 12.45 3.42 -8.91
N LEU A 222 12.33 3.03 -7.64
CA LEU A 222 11.22 2.25 -7.11
C LEU A 222 9.88 2.98 -7.38
N LEU A 223 9.83 4.25 -7.03
CA LEU A 223 8.65 5.10 -7.24
C LEU A 223 8.28 5.21 -8.73
N HIS A 224 9.28 5.33 -9.61
CA HIS A 224 9.04 5.28 -11.06
C HIS A 224 8.34 3.98 -11.48
N HIS A 225 8.77 2.83 -10.96
CA HIS A 225 8.12 1.56 -11.27
C HIS A 225 6.66 1.52 -10.78
N GLN A 226 6.38 2.07 -9.60
CA GLN A 226 5.02 2.19 -9.07
C GLN A 226 4.17 3.14 -9.92
N TYR A 227 4.71 4.27 -10.40
CA TYR A 227 3.99 5.17 -11.31
C TYR A 227 3.59 4.48 -12.62
N VAL A 228 4.53 3.73 -13.23
CA VAL A 228 4.25 2.96 -14.45
C VAL A 228 3.20 1.88 -14.19
N ALA A 229 3.30 1.17 -13.07
CA ALA A 229 2.33 0.15 -12.67
C ALA A 229 0.94 0.77 -12.43
N SER A 230 0.88 1.92 -11.74
CA SER A 230 -0.36 2.67 -11.51
C SER A 230 -1.01 3.11 -12.83
N ALA A 231 -0.24 3.68 -13.75
CA ALA A 231 -0.75 4.10 -15.06
C ALA A 231 -1.30 2.92 -15.89
N ARG A 232 -0.62 1.75 -15.86
CA ARG A 232 -1.11 0.52 -16.49
C ARG A 232 -2.41 0.04 -15.85
N ALA A 233 -2.49 0.04 -14.52
CA ALA A 233 -3.69 -0.34 -13.79
C ALA A 233 -4.89 0.56 -14.13
N VAL A 234 -4.70 1.88 -14.20
CA VAL A 234 -5.75 2.82 -14.64
C VAL A 234 -6.25 2.48 -16.04
N LYS A 235 -5.32 2.28 -16.99
CA LYS A 235 -5.66 1.91 -18.36
C LYS A 235 -6.44 0.59 -18.38
N ARG A 236 -5.95 -0.44 -17.69
CA ARG A 236 -6.58 -1.76 -17.60
C ARG A 236 -7.97 -1.70 -16.99
N ALA A 237 -8.15 -0.91 -15.93
CA ALA A 237 -9.45 -0.73 -15.30
C ALA A 237 -10.49 -0.19 -16.27
N HIS A 238 -10.15 0.85 -17.05
CA HIS A 238 -11.06 1.44 -18.03
C HIS A 238 -11.30 0.56 -19.27
N GLU A 239 -10.32 -0.26 -19.67
CA GLU A 239 -10.49 -1.27 -20.72
C GLU A 239 -11.50 -2.36 -20.30
N ILE A 240 -11.49 -2.78 -19.04
CA ILE A 240 -12.38 -3.80 -18.49
C ILE A 240 -13.77 -3.23 -18.20
N ASP A 241 -13.81 -2.06 -17.60
CA ASP A 241 -15.06 -1.34 -17.30
C ASP A 241 -14.84 0.17 -17.35
N PRO A 242 -15.40 0.88 -18.35
CA PRO A 242 -15.28 2.33 -18.46
C PRO A 242 -15.87 3.12 -17.28
N GLU A 243 -16.76 2.50 -16.49
CA GLU A 243 -17.36 3.14 -15.31
C GLU A 243 -16.44 3.15 -14.08
N ASN A 244 -15.31 2.44 -14.12
CA ASN A 244 -14.33 2.47 -13.05
C ASN A 244 -13.77 3.87 -12.83
N VAL A 245 -13.73 4.30 -11.58
CA VAL A 245 -13.10 5.54 -11.13
C VAL A 245 -11.82 5.17 -10.39
N VAL A 246 -10.68 5.48 -10.98
CA VAL A 246 -9.38 5.05 -10.46
C VAL A 246 -8.53 6.25 -10.08
N GLY A 247 -8.09 6.26 -8.84
CA GLY A 247 -7.21 7.28 -8.29
C GLY A 247 -5.98 6.70 -7.61
N CYS A 248 -5.33 7.53 -6.83
CA CYS A 248 -4.19 7.17 -6.01
C CYS A 248 -4.25 7.94 -4.69
N MET A 249 -3.70 7.39 -3.63
CA MET A 249 -3.56 8.08 -2.37
C MET A 249 -2.12 8.59 -2.21
N ILE A 250 -1.99 9.87 -1.89
CA ILE A 250 -0.71 10.54 -1.60
C ILE A 250 -0.65 10.78 -0.11
N GLY A 251 0.42 10.32 0.54
CA GLY A 251 0.65 10.49 1.96
C GLY A 251 1.13 11.89 2.32
N GLY A 252 0.81 12.31 3.54
CA GLY A 252 1.19 13.60 4.08
C GLY A 252 0.37 14.76 3.50
N GLY A 253 0.58 15.91 4.08
CA GLY A 253 0.00 17.18 3.64
C GLY A 253 1.07 18.25 3.57
N PRO A 254 0.79 19.41 3.01
CA PRO A 254 1.69 20.55 3.04
C PRO A 254 1.81 21.06 4.50
N SER A 255 2.64 20.36 5.27
CA SER A 255 2.90 20.66 6.69
C SER A 255 4.07 21.63 6.90
N THR A 256 4.70 22.07 5.80
CA THR A 256 5.84 22.97 5.82
C THR A 256 5.39 24.37 5.48
N TYR A 257 5.68 25.31 6.38
CA TYR A 257 5.35 26.72 6.22
C TYR A 257 6.62 27.55 6.38
N PRO A 258 6.73 28.73 5.70
CA PRO A 258 7.88 29.60 5.89
C PRO A 258 7.85 30.16 7.32
N LEU A 259 9.01 30.17 7.97
CA LEU A 259 9.15 30.70 9.34
C LEU A 259 8.95 32.22 9.35
N THR A 260 9.38 32.89 8.29
CA THR A 260 9.24 34.33 8.10
C THR A 260 8.74 34.64 6.69
N CYS A 261 8.46 35.92 6.41
CA CYS A 261 8.17 36.40 5.05
C CYS A 261 9.43 36.67 4.20
N ASP A 262 10.61 36.30 4.68
CA ASP A 262 11.85 36.39 3.88
C ASP A 262 11.69 35.53 2.61
N PRO A 263 12.01 36.06 1.41
CA PRO A 263 11.93 35.29 0.18
C PRO A 263 12.69 33.97 0.19
N LYS A 264 13.78 33.87 0.97
CA LYS A 264 14.54 32.63 1.13
C LYS A 264 13.78 31.56 1.88
N ASP A 265 13.06 31.93 2.95
CA ASP A 265 12.22 31.01 3.72
C ASP A 265 11.06 30.50 2.84
N VAL A 266 10.42 31.40 2.11
CA VAL A 266 9.33 31.06 1.17
C VAL A 266 9.82 30.13 0.07
N LEU A 267 10.98 30.41 -0.53
CA LEU A 267 11.57 29.57 -1.58
C LEU A 267 11.94 28.18 -1.05
N LEU A 268 12.54 28.10 0.14
CA LEU A 268 12.87 26.82 0.78
C LEU A 268 11.63 25.94 0.99
N VAL A 269 10.53 26.54 1.47
CA VAL A 269 9.27 25.80 1.62
C VAL A 269 8.74 25.30 0.28
N GLN A 270 8.76 26.13 -0.74
CA GLN A 270 8.33 25.73 -2.08
C GLN A 270 9.17 24.55 -2.60
N GLU A 271 10.48 24.57 -2.43
CA GLU A 271 11.37 23.46 -2.82
C GLU A 271 11.03 22.17 -2.07
N LYS A 272 10.78 22.26 -0.74
CA LYS A 272 10.39 21.11 0.06
C LYS A 272 9.04 20.53 -0.35
N LEU A 273 8.06 21.36 -0.65
CA LEU A 273 6.76 20.91 -1.16
C LEU A 273 6.87 20.28 -2.56
N GLN A 274 7.75 20.81 -3.41
CA GLN A 274 8.04 20.21 -4.72
C GLN A 274 8.63 18.81 -4.57
N GLU A 275 9.63 18.62 -3.70
CA GLU A 275 10.25 17.31 -3.46
C GLU A 275 9.28 16.28 -2.86
N GLY A 276 8.51 16.66 -1.84
CA GLY A 276 7.70 15.72 -1.07
C GLY A 276 6.35 15.37 -1.69
N ILE A 277 5.60 16.39 -2.13
CA ILE A 277 4.20 16.22 -2.54
C ILE A 277 4.00 16.50 -4.03
N TYR A 278 4.44 17.67 -4.50
CA TYR A 278 4.10 18.11 -5.86
C TYR A 278 4.75 17.24 -6.94
N TYR A 279 5.93 16.67 -6.68
CA TYR A 279 6.57 15.72 -7.59
C TYR A 279 5.63 14.56 -7.91
N THR A 280 5.09 13.91 -6.89
CA THR A 280 4.16 12.79 -7.05
C THR A 280 2.80 13.24 -7.57
N ALA A 281 2.24 14.31 -7.02
CA ALA A 281 0.92 14.81 -7.42
C ALA A 281 0.88 15.18 -8.91
N ASP A 282 1.92 15.82 -9.42
CA ASP A 282 2.01 16.18 -10.84
C ASP A 282 2.10 14.94 -11.73
N VAL A 283 2.91 13.94 -11.35
CA VAL A 283 3.00 12.68 -12.11
C VAL A 283 1.66 11.96 -12.14
N MET A 284 0.99 11.85 -11.00
CA MET A 284 -0.29 11.15 -10.90
C MET A 284 -1.41 11.88 -11.64
N ALA A 285 -1.43 13.20 -11.60
CA ALA A 285 -2.47 14.00 -12.24
C ALA A 285 -2.26 14.22 -13.74
N LYS A 286 -0.99 14.32 -14.18
CA LYS A 286 -0.63 14.73 -15.56
C LYS A 286 -0.04 13.60 -16.39
N GLY A 287 0.37 12.47 -15.77
CA GLY A 287 1.06 11.38 -16.44
C GLY A 287 2.47 11.74 -16.95
N ALA A 288 3.06 12.82 -16.43
CA ALA A 288 4.37 13.31 -16.83
C ALA A 288 5.12 13.91 -15.64
N TYR A 289 6.44 13.83 -15.67
CA TYR A 289 7.27 14.45 -14.65
C TYR A 289 7.17 15.98 -14.71
N PRO A 290 7.12 16.65 -13.53
CA PRO A 290 7.10 18.11 -13.48
C PRO A 290 8.41 18.73 -13.96
N TYR A 291 8.37 20.01 -14.37
CA TYR A 291 9.53 20.74 -14.89
C TYR A 291 10.69 20.82 -13.91
N PHE A 292 10.43 20.73 -12.61
CA PHE A 292 11.46 20.77 -11.56
C PHE A 292 12.08 19.39 -11.24
N ALA A 293 11.55 18.30 -11.77
CA ALA A 293 12.08 16.95 -11.52
C ALA A 293 13.59 16.81 -11.84
N PRO A 294 14.15 17.36 -12.95
CA PRO A 294 15.58 17.29 -13.22
C PRO A 294 16.46 17.94 -12.15
N LYS A 295 15.96 18.97 -11.44
CA LYS A 295 16.68 19.60 -10.32
C LYS A 295 16.77 18.62 -9.13
N ILE A 296 15.67 17.94 -8.82
CA ILE A 296 15.61 16.96 -7.74
C ILE A 296 16.58 15.79 -8.03
N TRP A 297 16.52 15.23 -9.25
CA TRP A 297 17.41 14.12 -9.63
C TRP A 297 18.90 14.47 -9.57
N LYS A 298 19.26 15.72 -9.90
CA LYS A 298 20.65 16.18 -9.79
C LYS A 298 21.11 16.32 -8.34
N SER A 299 20.23 16.68 -7.43
CA SER A 299 20.58 16.80 -6.00
C SER A 299 20.69 15.45 -5.30
N THR A 300 20.19 14.37 -5.92
CA THR A 300 20.27 12.98 -5.42
C THR A 300 21.30 12.12 -6.18
N ALA A 301 22.05 12.73 -7.12
CA ALA A 301 23.02 12.05 -7.99
C ALA A 301 24.40 11.83 -7.33
#